data_a822824d0fb1237a94fec72415f3aa41
#
_entry.id   a822824d0fb1237a94fec72415f3aa41
#
_cell.length_a   1.000
_cell.length_b   1.000
_cell.length_c   1.000
_cell.angle_alpha   90.00
_cell.angle_beta   90.00
_cell.angle_gamma   90.00
#
_symmetry.space_group_name_H-M   'P 1'
#
loop_
_entity.id
_entity.type
_entity.pdbx_description
1 polymer ?
#
loop_
_entity_poly.entity_id
_entity_poly.type
_entity_poly.pdbx_seq_one_letter_code
_entity_poly.pdbx_strand_id
1 'polypeptide(L)'
;MDKFEALWAYQEEDMKADAIAAAIKRSPTRQKLEKARDFILDRQKQYKQIEEDVAAMVDRKDIIAQAITRSREQLGALQSRFEANPPQTAEDVKALLAEVSRCRDTIRQYEVEISRIVKETDANEKLSRSVRLEAANAKKSFDQLKTEYEEESKSKKGDLESQRAKAKESMASVDPALLEEYETIKKHISPPVARLTHGQCAGCNTSLPSAILSKIKSGALVECETCGRMIIP
;
A
#
# COMPACT_ATOMS: atom_id res chain seq x y z
N MET A 1 21.28 0.63 -46.58
CA MET A 1 21.61 0.08 -45.25
C MET A 1 21.24 -1.39 -45.28
N ASP A 2 22.09 -2.30 -44.78
CA ASP A 2 21.73 -3.70 -44.70
C ASP A 2 20.49 -3.87 -43.81
N LYS A 3 19.59 -4.82 -44.16
CA LYS A 3 18.33 -5.06 -43.44
C LYS A 3 18.54 -5.37 -41.95
N PHE A 4 19.63 -6.00 -41.60
CA PHE A 4 19.99 -6.31 -40.21
C PHE A 4 20.54 -5.10 -39.45
N GLU A 5 21.29 -4.24 -40.12
CA GLU A 5 21.74 -2.99 -39.52
C GLU A 5 20.57 -2.01 -39.29
N ALA A 6 19.54 -2.02 -40.15
CA ALA A 6 18.33 -1.25 -39.93
C ALA A 6 17.57 -1.75 -38.68
N LEU A 7 17.45 -3.07 -38.53
CA LEU A 7 16.82 -3.68 -37.35
C LEU A 7 17.60 -3.39 -36.07
N TRP A 8 18.93 -3.45 -36.14
CA TRP A 8 19.80 -3.12 -34.99
C TRP A 8 19.63 -1.67 -34.55
N ALA A 9 19.67 -0.73 -35.50
CA ALA A 9 19.49 0.69 -35.21
C ALA A 9 18.10 0.95 -34.58
N TYR A 10 17.06 0.28 -35.08
CA TYR A 10 15.74 0.33 -34.47
C TYR A 10 15.76 -0.19 -33.01
N GLN A 11 16.36 -1.38 -32.78
CA GLN A 11 16.48 -1.92 -31.43
C GLN A 11 17.18 -0.97 -30.47
N GLU A 12 18.27 -0.31 -30.89
CA GLU A 12 18.99 0.64 -30.03
C GLU A 12 18.09 1.79 -29.57
N GLU A 13 17.30 2.37 -30.47
CA GLU A 13 16.40 3.47 -30.12
C GLU A 13 15.18 2.97 -29.31
N ASP A 14 14.63 1.81 -29.63
CA ASP A 14 13.53 1.19 -28.90
C ASP A 14 13.92 0.82 -27.47
N MET A 15 15.10 0.24 -27.27
CA MET A 15 15.62 -0.10 -25.94
C MET A 15 15.91 1.13 -25.09
N LYS A 16 16.32 2.25 -25.68
CA LYS A 16 16.44 3.53 -24.97
C LYS A 16 15.07 4.02 -24.49
N ALA A 17 14.04 3.91 -25.33
CA ALA A 17 12.68 4.26 -24.94
C ALA A 17 12.16 3.37 -23.77
N ASP A 18 12.43 2.07 -23.85
CA ASP A 18 12.08 1.14 -22.78
C ASP A 18 12.81 1.44 -21.46
N ALA A 19 14.09 1.81 -21.53
CA ALA A 19 14.86 2.21 -20.36
C ALA A 19 14.28 3.47 -19.68
N ILE A 20 13.88 4.47 -20.47
CA ILE A 20 13.21 5.68 -19.94
C ILE A 20 11.87 5.32 -19.32
N ALA A 21 11.06 4.48 -19.99
CA ALA A 21 9.77 4.02 -19.48
C ALA A 21 9.92 3.24 -18.15
N ALA A 22 10.94 2.39 -18.06
CA ALA A 22 11.27 1.66 -16.83
C ALA A 22 11.74 2.60 -15.72
N ALA A 23 12.54 3.64 -16.04
CA ALA A 23 12.98 4.65 -15.08
C ALA A 23 11.81 5.45 -14.50
N ILE A 24 10.80 5.79 -15.31
CA ILE A 24 9.56 6.45 -14.86
C ILE A 24 8.82 5.55 -13.85
N LYS A 25 8.65 4.27 -14.18
CA LYS A 25 7.95 3.30 -13.31
C LYS A 25 8.68 3.06 -11.99
N ARG A 26 10.01 3.09 -12.00
CA ARG A 26 10.88 2.82 -10.83
C ARG A 26 11.33 4.10 -10.10
N SER A 27 10.74 5.26 -10.42
CA SER A 27 11.13 6.53 -9.80
C SER A 27 11.10 6.43 -8.27
N PRO A 28 12.20 6.79 -7.57
CA PRO A 28 12.25 6.84 -6.12
C PRO A 28 11.22 7.81 -5.53
N THR A 29 10.95 8.91 -6.21
CA THR A 29 9.95 9.91 -5.81
C THR A 29 8.56 9.30 -5.83
N ARG A 30 8.22 8.51 -6.85
CA ARG A 30 6.97 7.75 -6.92
C ARG A 30 6.83 6.78 -5.75
N GLN A 31 7.88 6.02 -5.43
CA GLN A 31 7.86 5.07 -4.32
C GLN A 31 7.66 5.78 -2.96
N LYS A 32 8.30 6.94 -2.76
CA LYS A 32 8.08 7.76 -1.57
C LYS A 32 6.65 8.28 -1.49
N LEU A 33 6.09 8.72 -2.62
CA LEU A 33 4.72 9.19 -2.73
C LEU A 33 3.70 8.09 -2.37
N GLU A 34 3.90 6.88 -2.90
CA GLU A 34 3.07 5.72 -2.57
C GLU A 34 3.13 5.38 -1.07
N LYS A 35 4.32 5.35 -0.48
CA LYS A 35 4.50 5.13 0.97
C LYS A 35 3.83 6.21 1.82
N ALA A 36 3.95 7.48 1.42
CA ALA A 36 3.31 8.59 2.13
C ALA A 36 1.78 8.50 2.05
N ARG A 37 1.22 8.12 0.90
CA ARG A 37 -0.21 7.87 0.73
C ARG A 37 -0.68 6.75 1.65
N ASP A 38 0.00 5.62 1.65
CA ASP A 38 -0.37 4.45 2.44
C ASP A 38 -0.30 4.75 3.95
N PHE A 39 0.70 5.52 4.38
CA PHE A 39 0.80 6.00 5.75
C PHE A 39 -0.37 6.91 6.14
N ILE A 40 -0.78 7.84 5.26
CA ILE A 40 -1.94 8.72 5.53
C ILE A 40 -3.21 7.89 5.66
N LEU A 41 -3.44 6.92 4.79
CA LEU A 41 -4.61 6.04 4.85
C LEU A 41 -4.64 5.21 6.14
N ASP A 42 -3.48 4.71 6.59
CA ASP A 42 -3.36 3.99 7.85
C ASP A 42 -3.70 4.90 9.05
N ARG A 43 -3.16 6.13 9.08
CA ARG A 43 -3.48 7.11 10.14
C ARG A 43 -4.96 7.49 10.14
N GLN A 44 -5.59 7.64 8.98
CA GLN A 44 -7.03 7.91 8.87
C GLN A 44 -7.87 6.75 9.43
N LYS A 45 -7.49 5.52 9.13
CA LYS A 45 -8.16 4.32 9.66
C LYS A 45 -8.01 4.24 11.19
N GLN A 46 -6.80 4.49 11.69
CA GLN A 46 -6.54 4.49 13.13
C GLN A 46 -7.34 5.60 13.85
N TYR A 47 -7.39 6.80 13.28
CA TYR A 47 -8.18 7.89 13.82
C TYR A 47 -9.67 7.53 13.92
N LYS A 48 -10.24 6.95 12.85
CA LYS A 48 -11.64 6.50 12.84
C LYS A 48 -11.92 5.45 13.92
N GLN A 49 -11.01 4.48 14.09
CA GLN A 49 -11.16 3.47 15.15
C GLN A 49 -11.15 4.11 16.54
N ILE A 50 -10.26 5.07 16.79
CA ILE A 50 -10.22 5.78 18.08
C ILE A 50 -11.54 6.54 18.34
N GLU A 51 -12.12 7.18 17.32
CA GLU A 51 -13.41 7.87 17.45
C GLU A 51 -14.55 6.90 17.80
N GLU A 52 -14.60 5.74 17.15
CA GLU A 52 -15.57 4.69 17.42
C GLU A 52 -15.40 4.14 18.85
N ASP A 53 -14.17 3.89 19.30
CA ASP A 53 -13.86 3.40 20.64
C ASP A 53 -14.27 4.44 21.72
N VAL A 54 -13.96 5.72 21.49
CA VAL A 54 -14.36 6.80 22.41
C VAL A 54 -15.87 6.94 22.49
N ALA A 55 -16.58 6.87 21.37
CA ALA A 55 -18.04 6.93 21.36
C ALA A 55 -18.65 5.77 22.17
N ALA A 56 -18.16 4.55 21.98
CA ALA A 56 -18.61 3.39 22.76
C ALA A 56 -18.32 3.53 24.27
N MET A 57 -17.18 4.13 24.63
CA MET A 57 -16.84 4.42 26.03
C MET A 57 -17.78 5.44 26.65
N VAL A 58 -18.15 6.51 25.91
CA VAL A 58 -19.12 7.52 26.38
C VAL A 58 -20.49 6.88 26.61
N ASP A 59 -20.99 6.11 25.65
CA ASP A 59 -22.26 5.39 25.77
C ASP A 59 -22.25 4.45 26.99
N ARG A 60 -21.17 3.71 27.17
CA ARG A 60 -21.01 2.80 28.32
C ARG A 60 -21.00 3.54 29.64
N LYS A 61 -20.31 4.67 29.73
CA LYS A 61 -20.27 5.54 30.90
C LYS A 61 -21.67 6.03 31.29
N ASP A 62 -22.48 6.43 30.30
CA ASP A 62 -23.84 6.92 30.53
C ASP A 62 -24.77 5.82 31.05
N ILE A 63 -24.66 4.60 30.49
CA ILE A 63 -25.42 3.41 30.99
C ILE A 63 -25.03 3.13 32.44
N ILE A 64 -23.75 3.15 32.78
CA ILE A 64 -23.26 2.90 34.12
C ILE A 64 -23.73 4.02 35.09
N ALA A 65 -23.69 5.28 34.69
CA ALA A 65 -24.16 6.40 35.49
C ALA A 65 -25.65 6.24 35.85
N GLN A 66 -26.49 5.83 34.89
CA GLN A 66 -27.90 5.52 35.12
C GLN A 66 -28.09 4.34 36.09
N ALA A 67 -27.26 3.28 35.95
CA ALA A 67 -27.31 2.11 36.84
C ALA A 67 -26.95 2.47 38.30
N ILE A 68 -25.95 3.34 38.48
CA ILE A 68 -25.57 3.89 39.80
C ILE A 68 -26.75 4.68 40.41
N THR A 69 -27.38 5.54 39.61
CA THR A 69 -28.54 6.33 40.06
C THR A 69 -29.66 5.42 40.55
N ARG A 70 -30.02 4.39 39.78
CA ARG A 70 -31.03 3.39 40.17
C ARG A 70 -30.65 2.63 41.44
N SER A 71 -29.39 2.24 41.60
CA SER A 71 -28.94 1.56 42.81
C SER A 71 -28.95 2.50 44.04
N ARG A 72 -28.71 3.78 43.87
CA ARG A 72 -28.84 4.80 44.95
C ARG A 72 -30.30 5.01 45.32
N GLU A 73 -31.21 5.06 44.36
CA GLU A 73 -32.65 5.17 44.61
C GLU A 73 -33.16 3.92 45.37
N GLN A 74 -32.68 2.73 44.99
CA GLN A 74 -32.99 1.50 45.72
C GLN A 74 -32.51 1.53 47.18
N LEU A 75 -31.28 2.04 47.40
CA LEU A 75 -30.78 2.23 48.78
C LEU A 75 -31.64 3.20 49.57
N GLY A 76 -32.09 4.32 48.97
CA GLY A 76 -33.00 5.27 49.62
C GLY A 76 -34.36 4.63 49.97
N ALA A 77 -34.90 3.81 49.05
CA ALA A 77 -36.14 3.09 49.30
C ALA A 77 -35.99 2.03 50.44
N LEU A 78 -34.86 1.32 50.49
CA LEU A 78 -34.53 0.41 51.60
C LEU A 78 -34.41 1.13 52.92
N GLN A 79 -33.80 2.29 52.96
CA GLN A 79 -33.70 3.14 54.14
C GLN A 79 -35.10 3.59 54.62
N SER A 80 -35.92 4.13 53.72
CA SER A 80 -37.28 4.58 54.06
C SER A 80 -38.14 3.41 54.56
N ARG A 81 -38.00 2.23 53.97
CA ARG A 81 -38.68 1.00 54.41
C ARG A 81 -38.23 0.59 55.80
N PHE A 82 -36.96 0.65 56.11
CA PHE A 82 -36.41 0.37 57.44
C PHE A 82 -36.94 1.36 58.50
N GLU A 83 -36.97 2.64 58.16
CA GLU A 83 -37.47 3.68 59.07
C GLU A 83 -38.94 3.54 59.35
N ALA A 84 -39.77 3.19 58.34
CA ALA A 84 -41.21 3.05 58.50
C ALA A 84 -41.62 1.72 59.21
N ASN A 85 -40.89 0.64 58.94
CA ASN A 85 -41.20 -0.69 59.51
C ASN A 85 -39.90 -1.48 59.76
N PRO A 86 -39.25 -1.27 60.93
CA PRO A 86 -38.03 -1.95 61.30
C PRO A 86 -38.18 -3.50 61.30
N PRO A 87 -37.20 -4.26 60.83
CA PRO A 87 -37.27 -5.73 60.83
C PRO A 87 -37.33 -6.26 62.25
N GLN A 88 -38.24 -7.23 62.46
CA GLN A 88 -38.51 -7.82 63.77
C GLN A 88 -37.81 -9.15 64.03
N THR A 89 -37.35 -9.82 62.91
CA THR A 89 -36.64 -11.11 62.97
C THR A 89 -35.19 -10.99 62.53
N ALA A 90 -34.38 -11.92 63.02
CA ALA A 90 -32.97 -12.02 62.56
C ALA A 90 -32.85 -12.34 61.09
N GLU A 91 -33.85 -13.05 60.52
CA GLU A 91 -33.90 -13.38 59.10
C GLU A 91 -34.20 -12.15 58.25
N ASP A 92 -35.14 -11.30 58.66
CA ASP A 92 -35.47 -10.04 57.98
C ASP A 92 -34.27 -9.06 57.99
N VAL A 93 -33.53 -9.00 59.10
CA VAL A 93 -32.32 -8.23 59.21
C VAL A 93 -31.25 -8.69 58.25
N LYS A 94 -31.03 -10.03 58.14
CA LYS A 94 -30.09 -10.61 57.21
C LYS A 94 -30.47 -10.33 55.75
N ALA A 95 -31.77 -10.47 55.40
CA ALA A 95 -32.28 -10.17 54.09
C ALA A 95 -32.03 -8.70 53.70
N LEU A 96 -32.37 -7.78 54.59
CA LEU A 96 -32.15 -6.35 54.36
C LEU A 96 -30.67 -6.02 54.19
N LEU A 97 -29.79 -6.54 55.05
CA LEU A 97 -28.35 -6.35 54.95
C LEU A 97 -27.78 -6.89 53.62
N ALA A 98 -28.30 -8.04 53.14
CA ALA A 98 -27.90 -8.60 51.86
C ALA A 98 -28.31 -7.70 50.68
N GLU A 99 -29.52 -7.10 50.70
CA GLU A 99 -29.99 -6.17 49.68
C GLU A 99 -29.13 -4.88 49.69
N VAL A 100 -28.89 -4.28 50.85
CA VAL A 100 -28.02 -3.10 51.00
C VAL A 100 -26.60 -3.39 50.52
N SER A 101 -26.05 -4.55 50.88
CA SER A 101 -24.68 -4.94 50.42
C SER A 101 -24.61 -5.08 48.92
N ARG A 102 -25.62 -5.73 48.29
CA ARG A 102 -25.67 -5.84 46.82
C ARG A 102 -25.68 -4.47 46.12
N CYS A 103 -26.54 -3.56 46.58
CA CYS A 103 -26.58 -2.19 46.00
C CYS A 103 -25.24 -1.45 46.17
N ARG A 104 -24.66 -1.50 47.38
CA ARG A 104 -23.37 -0.89 47.67
C ARG A 104 -22.25 -1.47 46.79
N ASP A 105 -22.18 -2.79 46.69
CA ASP A 105 -21.13 -3.47 45.93
C ASP A 105 -21.27 -3.21 44.41
N THR A 106 -22.51 -3.14 43.92
CA THR A 106 -22.80 -2.73 42.53
C THR A 106 -22.34 -1.29 42.25
N ILE A 107 -22.67 -0.35 43.13
CA ILE A 107 -22.23 1.05 42.98
C ILE A 107 -20.70 1.12 42.96
N ARG A 108 -20.05 0.44 43.90
CA ARG A 108 -18.56 0.43 43.97
C ARG A 108 -17.94 -0.14 42.70
N GLN A 109 -18.44 -1.23 42.16
CA GLN A 109 -17.96 -1.82 40.91
C GLN A 109 -18.09 -0.84 39.74
N TYR A 110 -19.24 -0.18 39.62
CA TYR A 110 -19.49 0.79 38.55
C TYR A 110 -18.65 2.06 38.71
N GLU A 111 -18.41 2.54 39.92
CA GLU A 111 -17.51 3.69 40.16
C GLU A 111 -16.05 3.36 39.72
N VAL A 112 -15.59 2.14 39.96
CA VAL A 112 -14.29 1.67 39.49
C VAL A 112 -14.26 1.59 37.95
N GLU A 113 -15.34 1.05 37.33
CA GLU A 113 -15.44 0.97 35.87
C GLU A 113 -15.47 2.36 35.23
N ILE A 114 -16.24 3.32 35.76
CA ILE A 114 -16.24 4.72 35.28
C ILE A 114 -14.83 5.31 35.36
N SER A 115 -14.13 5.12 36.48
CA SER A 115 -12.77 5.63 36.64
C SER A 115 -11.81 5.06 35.61
N ARG A 116 -11.98 3.80 35.22
CA ARG A 116 -11.22 3.17 34.13
C ARG A 116 -11.56 3.79 32.79
N ILE A 117 -12.86 3.90 32.48
CA ILE A 117 -13.33 4.48 31.20
C ILE A 117 -12.80 5.92 31.04
N VAL A 118 -12.85 6.74 32.05
CA VAL A 118 -12.33 8.13 32.00
C VAL A 118 -10.84 8.13 31.65
N LYS A 119 -10.03 7.29 32.30
CA LYS A 119 -8.59 7.21 31.99
C LYS A 119 -8.32 6.73 30.57
N GLU A 120 -9.08 5.75 30.09
CA GLU A 120 -8.95 5.21 28.73
C GLU A 120 -9.39 6.25 27.68
N THR A 121 -10.47 7.00 27.95
CA THR A 121 -10.92 8.12 27.11
C THR A 121 -9.86 9.21 27.01
N ASP A 122 -9.27 9.64 28.13
CA ASP A 122 -8.19 10.63 28.15
C ASP A 122 -6.95 10.16 27.34
N ALA A 123 -6.61 8.88 27.46
CA ALA A 123 -5.52 8.29 26.68
C ALA A 123 -5.82 8.29 25.18
N ASN A 124 -7.03 7.90 24.80
CA ASN A 124 -7.49 7.88 23.41
C ASN A 124 -7.57 9.30 22.81
N GLU A 125 -7.98 10.30 23.57
CA GLU A 125 -7.92 11.70 23.12
C GLU A 125 -6.49 12.16 22.81
N LYS A 126 -5.54 11.82 23.67
CA LYS A 126 -4.11 12.15 23.43
C LYS A 126 -3.60 11.44 22.19
N LEU A 127 -3.93 10.16 22.04
CA LEU A 127 -3.57 9.37 20.85
C LEU A 127 -4.20 9.96 19.58
N SER A 128 -5.47 10.33 19.63
CA SER A 128 -6.19 10.99 18.53
C SER A 128 -5.48 12.25 18.05
N ARG A 129 -5.04 13.10 18.99
CA ARG A 129 -4.29 14.34 18.67
C ARG A 129 -2.95 14.01 18.00
N SER A 130 -2.22 13.00 18.49
CA SER A 130 -0.95 12.55 17.88
C SER A 130 -1.15 12.05 16.46
N VAL A 131 -2.12 11.15 16.27
CA VAL A 131 -2.45 10.58 14.96
C VAL A 131 -2.86 11.66 13.95
N ARG A 132 -3.64 12.64 14.37
CA ARG A 132 -4.02 13.79 13.51
C ARG A 132 -2.81 14.63 13.12
N LEU A 133 -1.89 14.89 14.06
CA LEU A 133 -0.67 15.64 13.76
C LEU A 133 0.24 14.88 12.79
N GLU A 134 0.41 13.57 13.00
CA GLU A 134 1.17 12.71 12.10
C GLU A 134 0.57 12.70 10.68
N ALA A 135 -0.75 12.54 10.57
CA ALA A 135 -1.47 12.59 9.29
C ALA A 135 -1.31 13.96 8.60
N ALA A 136 -1.38 15.07 9.35
CA ALA A 136 -1.21 16.41 8.81
C ALA A 136 0.21 16.64 8.28
N ASN A 137 1.23 16.19 9.01
CA ASN A 137 2.63 16.27 8.59
C ASN A 137 2.90 15.40 7.37
N ALA A 138 2.37 14.16 7.37
CA ALA A 138 2.48 13.26 6.23
C ALA A 138 1.79 13.82 4.98
N LYS A 139 0.64 14.50 5.14
CA LYS A 139 -0.04 15.17 4.03
C LYS A 139 0.80 16.28 3.42
N LYS A 140 1.45 17.12 4.24
CA LYS A 140 2.37 18.16 3.73
C LYS A 140 3.51 17.54 2.90
N SER A 141 4.13 16.47 3.43
CA SER A 141 5.20 15.77 2.72
C SER A 141 4.68 15.11 1.43
N PHE A 142 3.46 14.56 1.45
CA PHE A 142 2.82 14.00 0.26
C PHE A 142 2.59 15.07 -0.82
N ASP A 143 2.08 16.23 -0.45
CA ASP A 143 1.81 17.31 -1.38
C ASP A 143 3.12 17.84 -2.03
N GLN A 144 4.21 17.93 -1.28
CA GLN A 144 5.53 18.28 -1.79
C GLN A 144 6.06 17.21 -2.77
N LEU A 145 6.04 15.94 -2.34
CA LEU A 145 6.47 14.81 -3.18
C LEU A 145 5.62 14.68 -4.45
N LYS A 146 4.34 15.04 -4.38
CA LYS A 146 3.44 15.04 -5.54
C LYS A 146 3.89 16.06 -6.58
N THR A 147 4.20 17.28 -6.16
CA THR A 147 4.71 18.34 -7.05
C THR A 147 6.03 17.91 -7.69
N GLU A 148 6.98 17.42 -6.87
CA GLU A 148 8.27 16.91 -7.37
C GLU A 148 8.09 15.78 -8.40
N TYR A 149 7.17 14.84 -8.12
CA TYR A 149 6.90 13.74 -9.05
C TYR A 149 6.23 14.20 -10.33
N GLU A 150 5.32 15.17 -10.27
CA GLU A 150 4.64 15.72 -11.45
C GLU A 150 5.65 16.41 -12.37
N GLU A 151 6.59 17.18 -11.83
CA GLU A 151 7.68 17.83 -12.59
C GLU A 151 8.63 16.79 -13.21
N GLU A 152 9.12 15.84 -12.40
CA GLU A 152 9.97 14.72 -12.87
C GLU A 152 9.28 13.91 -13.96
N SER A 153 8.01 13.56 -13.76
CA SER A 153 7.22 12.79 -14.71
C SER A 153 6.98 13.53 -16.02
N LYS A 154 6.73 14.84 -15.96
CA LYS A 154 6.53 15.66 -17.16
C LYS A 154 7.79 15.73 -18.00
N SER A 155 8.96 15.98 -17.38
CA SER A 155 10.24 15.98 -18.07
C SER A 155 10.52 14.63 -18.73
N LYS A 156 10.48 13.54 -17.96
CA LYS A 156 10.76 12.19 -18.48
C LYS A 156 9.75 11.71 -19.53
N LYS A 157 8.50 12.14 -19.47
CA LYS A 157 7.50 11.84 -20.51
C LYS A 157 7.86 12.52 -21.83
N GLY A 158 8.32 13.79 -21.79
CA GLY A 158 8.79 14.48 -22.96
C GLY A 158 10.01 13.77 -23.60
N ASP A 159 10.97 13.33 -22.76
CA ASP A 159 12.13 12.54 -23.23
C ASP A 159 11.67 11.20 -23.84
N LEU A 160 10.71 10.52 -23.22
CA LEU A 160 10.14 9.27 -23.74
C LEU A 160 9.43 9.46 -25.08
N GLU A 161 8.64 10.50 -25.23
CA GLU A 161 7.96 10.82 -26.49
C GLU A 161 8.95 11.12 -27.60
N SER A 162 9.98 11.94 -27.31
CA SER A 162 11.08 12.21 -28.24
C SER A 162 11.81 10.93 -28.66
N GLN A 163 12.12 10.07 -27.70
CA GLN A 163 12.83 8.82 -27.96
C GLN A 163 11.97 7.82 -28.75
N ARG A 164 10.67 7.74 -28.47
CA ARG A 164 9.73 6.94 -29.27
C ARG A 164 9.57 7.46 -30.69
N ALA A 165 9.63 8.76 -30.89
CA ALA A 165 9.62 9.33 -32.25
C ALA A 165 10.84 8.89 -33.04
N LYS A 166 12.05 8.90 -32.43
CA LYS A 166 13.28 8.39 -33.06
C LYS A 166 13.19 6.89 -33.37
N ALA A 167 12.68 6.09 -32.43
CA ALA A 167 12.46 4.67 -32.66
C ALA A 167 11.49 4.44 -33.83
N LYS A 168 10.41 5.20 -33.92
CA LYS A 168 9.45 5.12 -35.02
C LYS A 168 10.04 5.54 -36.36
N GLU A 169 10.93 6.51 -36.38
CA GLU A 169 11.68 6.90 -37.59
C GLU A 169 12.59 5.77 -38.03
N SER A 170 13.38 5.20 -37.13
CA SER A 170 14.24 4.04 -37.42
C SER A 170 13.44 2.83 -37.87
N MET A 171 12.27 2.59 -37.28
CA MET A 171 11.35 1.51 -37.64
C MET A 171 10.94 1.55 -39.12
N ALA A 172 10.76 2.74 -39.70
CA ALA A 172 10.36 2.92 -41.09
C ALA A 172 11.37 2.32 -42.10
N SER A 173 12.60 2.10 -41.69
CA SER A 173 13.68 1.49 -42.51
C SER A 173 13.83 -0.01 -42.33
N VAL A 174 13.04 -0.62 -41.42
CA VAL A 174 13.09 -2.06 -41.10
C VAL A 174 12.14 -2.83 -41.99
N ASP A 175 12.58 -4.01 -42.46
CA ASP A 175 11.72 -4.95 -43.19
C ASP A 175 10.53 -5.38 -42.30
N PRO A 176 9.27 -5.30 -42.80
CA PRO A 176 8.09 -5.62 -41.99
C PRO A 176 8.10 -7.03 -41.38
N ALA A 177 8.65 -8.04 -42.10
CA ALA A 177 8.75 -9.39 -41.56
C ALA A 177 9.73 -9.50 -40.40
N LEU A 178 10.87 -8.79 -40.47
CA LEU A 178 11.83 -8.69 -39.36
C LEU A 178 11.26 -7.96 -38.17
N LEU A 179 10.42 -6.97 -38.40
CA LEU A 179 9.77 -6.20 -37.33
C LEU A 179 8.74 -7.04 -36.57
N GLU A 180 7.93 -7.84 -37.29
CA GLU A 180 6.95 -8.73 -36.67
C GLU A 180 7.63 -9.76 -35.77
N GLU A 181 8.73 -10.35 -36.24
CA GLU A 181 9.55 -11.28 -35.47
C GLU A 181 10.16 -10.62 -34.23
N TYR A 182 10.73 -9.41 -34.42
CA TYR A 182 11.26 -8.58 -33.34
C TYR A 182 10.23 -8.35 -32.23
N GLU A 183 9.02 -7.93 -32.59
CA GLU A 183 7.95 -7.67 -31.64
C GLU A 183 7.49 -8.95 -30.92
N THR A 184 7.50 -10.07 -31.60
CA THR A 184 7.14 -11.37 -31.02
C THR A 184 8.15 -11.81 -29.98
N ILE A 185 9.44 -11.72 -30.28
CA ILE A 185 10.51 -12.05 -29.35
C ILE A 185 10.57 -11.07 -28.19
N LYS A 186 10.37 -9.76 -28.46
CA LYS A 186 10.37 -8.71 -27.43
C LYS A 186 9.36 -8.92 -26.30
N LYS A 187 8.26 -9.61 -26.56
CA LYS A 187 7.26 -9.93 -25.51
C LYS A 187 7.82 -10.82 -24.40
N HIS A 188 8.84 -11.60 -24.73
CA HIS A 188 9.41 -12.60 -23.82
C HIS A 188 10.85 -12.30 -23.41
N ILE A 189 11.63 -11.66 -24.32
CA ILE A 189 13.06 -11.46 -24.15
C ILE A 189 13.45 -10.03 -24.56
N SER A 190 14.21 -9.36 -23.71
CA SER A 190 14.72 -8.02 -23.96
C SER A 190 16.22 -7.96 -23.64
N PRO A 191 17.09 -7.48 -24.56
CA PRO A 191 16.81 -7.14 -25.98
C PRO A 191 16.49 -8.37 -26.84
N PRO A 192 15.65 -8.25 -27.89
CA PRO A 192 15.25 -9.39 -28.71
C PRO A 192 16.27 -9.80 -29.77
N VAL A 193 17.18 -8.89 -30.19
CA VAL A 193 18.21 -9.15 -31.20
C VAL A 193 19.59 -9.20 -30.53
N ALA A 194 20.42 -10.13 -30.96
CA ALA A 194 21.83 -10.23 -30.56
C ALA A 194 22.73 -10.33 -31.78
N ARG A 195 23.92 -9.76 -31.72
CA ARG A 195 24.94 -9.93 -32.77
C ARG A 195 25.67 -11.25 -32.63
N LEU A 196 26.11 -11.78 -33.76
CA LEU A 196 27.06 -12.88 -33.79
C LEU A 196 28.48 -12.33 -33.50
N THR A 197 29.09 -12.80 -32.41
CA THR A 197 30.44 -12.35 -32.02
C THR A 197 31.32 -13.59 -31.77
N HIS A 198 32.42 -13.73 -32.52
CA HIS A 198 33.35 -14.87 -32.39
C HIS A 198 32.71 -16.27 -32.44
N GLY A 199 31.68 -16.42 -33.28
CA GLY A 199 30.95 -17.67 -33.39
C GLY A 199 29.97 -17.98 -32.25
N GLN A 200 29.66 -16.96 -31.43
CA GLN A 200 28.77 -17.04 -30.29
C GLN A 200 27.61 -16.02 -30.40
N CYS A 201 26.49 -16.35 -29.77
CA CYS A 201 25.41 -15.40 -29.59
C CYS A 201 25.81 -14.36 -28.53
N ALA A 202 25.97 -13.07 -28.87
CA ALA A 202 26.32 -12.01 -27.93
C ALA A 202 25.30 -11.79 -26.83
N GLY A 203 24.09 -12.34 -26.94
CA GLY A 203 23.05 -12.22 -25.90
C GLY A 203 23.17 -13.20 -24.73
N CYS A 204 23.70 -14.42 -24.97
CA CYS A 204 23.84 -15.46 -23.94
C CYS A 204 25.23 -16.10 -23.92
N ASN A 205 26.12 -15.68 -24.80
CA ASN A 205 27.51 -16.17 -24.99
C ASN A 205 27.62 -17.70 -25.33
N THR A 206 26.52 -18.32 -25.79
CA THR A 206 26.56 -19.71 -26.23
C THR A 206 27.18 -19.83 -27.60
N SER A 207 28.11 -20.78 -27.78
CA SER A 207 28.73 -21.10 -29.05
C SER A 207 27.71 -21.73 -30.01
N LEU A 208 27.73 -21.31 -31.27
CA LEU A 208 26.79 -21.77 -32.28
C LEU A 208 27.43 -22.87 -33.15
N PRO A 209 26.67 -23.91 -33.53
CA PRO A 209 27.13 -24.93 -34.45
C PRO A 209 27.51 -24.35 -35.82
N SER A 210 28.47 -24.98 -36.53
CA SER A 210 28.94 -24.49 -37.81
C SER A 210 27.84 -24.38 -38.87
N ALA A 211 26.86 -25.27 -38.83
CA ALA A 211 25.69 -25.20 -39.71
C ALA A 211 24.85 -23.92 -39.47
N ILE A 212 24.68 -23.52 -38.24
CA ILE A 212 23.98 -22.26 -37.86
C ILE A 212 24.81 -21.03 -38.28
N LEU A 213 26.12 -21.06 -38.04
CA LEU A 213 27.03 -19.99 -38.48
C LEU A 213 26.97 -19.79 -40.01
N SER A 214 26.89 -20.86 -40.78
CA SER A 214 26.75 -20.80 -42.24
C SER A 214 25.44 -20.15 -42.67
N LYS A 215 24.31 -20.49 -42.01
CA LYS A 215 23.00 -19.87 -42.26
C LYS A 215 23.01 -18.36 -41.95
N ILE A 216 23.59 -17.96 -40.84
CA ILE A 216 23.69 -16.54 -40.48
C ILE A 216 24.53 -15.77 -41.50
N LYS A 217 25.68 -16.33 -41.92
CA LYS A 217 26.55 -15.74 -42.94
C LYS A 217 25.89 -15.65 -44.34
N SER A 218 24.97 -16.52 -44.65
CA SER A 218 24.17 -16.44 -45.89
C SER A 218 23.00 -15.44 -45.82
N GLY A 219 22.86 -14.72 -44.70
CA GLY A 219 21.80 -13.73 -44.51
C GLY A 219 20.44 -14.30 -44.10
N ALA A 220 20.41 -15.55 -43.64
CA ALA A 220 19.19 -16.17 -43.11
C ALA A 220 18.93 -15.65 -41.68
N LEU A 221 17.65 -15.45 -41.36
CA LEU A 221 17.22 -15.16 -39.99
C LEU A 221 17.32 -16.43 -39.16
N VAL A 222 17.94 -16.35 -38.00
CA VAL A 222 18.13 -17.49 -37.08
C VAL A 222 17.85 -17.04 -35.67
N GLU A 223 17.08 -17.84 -34.94
CA GLU A 223 16.92 -17.69 -33.49
C GLU A 223 17.96 -18.51 -32.72
N CYS A 224 18.40 -17.98 -31.61
CA CYS A 224 19.29 -18.71 -30.70
C CYS A 224 18.50 -19.76 -29.92
N GLU A 225 18.83 -21.05 -30.15
CA GLU A 225 18.17 -22.19 -29.48
C GLU A 225 18.26 -22.12 -27.93
N THR A 226 19.28 -21.42 -27.40
CA THR A 226 19.50 -21.29 -25.95
C THR A 226 18.70 -20.15 -25.32
N CYS A 227 18.63 -18.96 -25.98
CA CYS A 227 18.03 -17.79 -25.37
C CYS A 227 16.90 -17.15 -26.18
N GLY A 228 16.54 -17.74 -27.33
CA GLY A 228 15.43 -17.30 -28.18
C GLY A 228 15.62 -15.93 -28.86
N ARG A 229 16.81 -15.31 -28.78
CA ARG A 229 17.07 -14.05 -29.47
C ARG A 229 17.32 -14.27 -30.94
N MET A 230 16.86 -13.33 -31.75
CA MET A 230 17.22 -13.25 -33.16
C MET A 230 18.73 -12.94 -33.27
N ILE A 231 19.47 -13.71 -34.07
CA ILE A 231 20.90 -13.51 -34.26
C ILE A 231 21.14 -12.86 -35.64
N ILE A 232 21.83 -11.73 -35.60
CA ILE A 232 22.28 -11.01 -36.80
C ILE A 232 23.80 -11.12 -36.94
N PRO A 233 24.36 -10.99 -38.18
CA PRO A 233 25.79 -11.01 -38.43
C PRO A 233 26.59 -10.01 -37.64
#